data_f0661d4ccf05edc08c995734c4a248d2
#
_entry.id   f0661d4ccf05edc08c995734c4a248d2
#
_cell.length_a   1.000
_cell.length_b   1.000
_cell.length_c   1.000
_cell.angle_alpha   90.00
_cell.angle_beta   90.00
_cell.angle_gamma   90.00
#
_symmetry.space_group_name_H-M   'P 1'
#
loop_
_entity.id
_entity.type
_entity.pdbx_description
1 polymer ?
#
loop_
_entity_poly.entity_id
_entity_poly.type
_entity_poly.pdbx_seq_one_letter_code
_entity_poly.pdbx_strand_id
1 'polypeptide(L)'
;MKLKDALKKKKFVVTSEVKSPIDQEPEDLVRSLSNVRGRVDGVSLSEVELEGFVGDTIKTCELLNQSQLEPIYQTTTRDKNRLQLQNDLVEAHNAGIDNLLVFTEDYRITGDSLQEMMFFHVDAGKLQSVLEHIREGQTVEGDSLKSKAEFLLGSGVESAWGKNVPDLEMKEMELSLIHI
;
A
#
# COMPACT_ATOMS: atom_id res chain seq x y z
N MET A 1 3.96 -11.08 -16.06
CA MET A 1 5.31 -10.49 -15.83
C MET A 1 5.19 -9.69 -14.55
N LYS A 2 6.12 -9.83 -13.63
CA LYS A 2 6.08 -9.06 -12.37
C LYS A 2 6.22 -7.56 -12.64
N LEU A 3 5.53 -6.72 -11.86
CA LEU A 3 5.53 -5.25 -12.02
C LEU A 3 6.97 -4.69 -11.94
N LYS A 4 7.78 -5.20 -11.00
CA LYS A 4 9.21 -4.86 -10.88
C LYS A 4 9.98 -5.06 -12.19
N ASP A 5 9.68 -6.13 -12.92
CA ASP A 5 10.30 -6.42 -14.23
C ASP A 5 9.75 -5.52 -15.34
N ALA A 6 8.45 -5.22 -15.28
CA ALA A 6 7.81 -4.31 -16.23
C ALA A 6 8.42 -2.90 -16.13
N LEU A 7 8.57 -2.37 -14.93
CA LEU A 7 9.20 -1.07 -14.67
C LEU A 7 10.64 -0.98 -15.19
N LYS A 8 11.40 -2.10 -15.12
CA LYS A 8 12.79 -2.14 -15.63
C LYS A 8 12.89 -2.28 -17.14
N LYS A 9 11.94 -2.98 -17.79
CA LYS A 9 12.06 -3.39 -19.20
C LYS A 9 11.22 -2.57 -20.15
N LYS A 10 10.12 -1.97 -19.68
CA LYS A 10 9.18 -1.22 -20.50
C LYS A 10 9.42 0.28 -20.37
N LYS A 11 9.19 1.01 -21.47
CA LYS A 11 9.13 2.48 -21.46
C LYS A 11 7.83 3.01 -20.87
N PHE A 12 6.78 2.19 -20.87
CA PHE A 12 5.46 2.55 -20.42
C PHE A 12 4.82 1.37 -19.70
N VAL A 13 4.38 1.61 -18.47
CA VAL A 13 3.68 0.64 -17.61
C VAL A 13 2.29 1.16 -17.35
N VAL A 14 1.29 0.30 -17.50
CA VAL A 14 -0.12 0.63 -17.28
C VAL A 14 -0.61 -0.08 -16.03
N THR A 15 -1.12 0.67 -15.08
CA THR A 15 -1.81 0.13 -13.91
C THR A 15 -3.26 0.59 -13.89
N SER A 16 -4.13 -0.23 -13.33
CA SER A 16 -5.53 0.11 -13.06
C SER A 16 -5.73 0.21 -11.56
N GLU A 17 -6.50 1.16 -11.11
CA GLU A 17 -6.90 1.28 -9.71
C GLU A 17 -8.33 0.79 -9.54
N VAL A 18 -8.56 0.04 -8.46
CA VAL A 18 -9.87 -0.48 -8.07
C VAL A 18 -10.01 -0.34 -6.56
N LYS A 19 -11.20 -0.02 -6.12
CA LYS A 19 -11.52 0.05 -4.68
C LYS A 19 -11.80 -1.34 -4.12
N SER A 20 -11.30 -1.62 -2.92
CA SER A 20 -11.62 -2.86 -2.21
C SER A 20 -13.13 -2.94 -1.97
N PRO A 21 -13.76 -4.09 -2.22
CA PRO A 21 -15.20 -4.23 -2.02
C PRO A 21 -15.55 -4.23 -0.51
N ILE A 22 -16.64 -3.55 -0.16
CA ILE A 22 -17.17 -3.53 1.21
C ILE A 22 -18.45 -4.37 1.29
N ASP A 23 -19.28 -4.27 0.27
CA ASP A 23 -20.61 -4.88 0.16
C ASP A 23 -20.70 -5.97 -0.91
N GLN A 24 -19.58 -6.37 -1.46
CA GLN A 24 -19.46 -7.35 -2.52
C GLN A 24 -18.39 -8.38 -2.16
N GLU A 25 -18.59 -9.63 -2.54
CA GLU A 25 -17.58 -10.68 -2.36
C GLU A 25 -16.33 -10.39 -3.22
N PRO A 26 -15.12 -10.53 -2.66
CA PRO A 26 -13.87 -10.29 -3.40
C PRO A 26 -13.77 -11.07 -4.71
N GLU A 27 -14.32 -12.28 -4.77
CA GLU A 27 -14.35 -13.14 -5.95
C GLU A 27 -15.13 -12.50 -7.12
N ASP A 28 -16.21 -11.80 -6.83
CA ASP A 28 -17.03 -11.14 -7.86
C ASP A 28 -16.29 -9.93 -8.45
N LEU A 29 -15.59 -9.18 -7.61
CA LEU A 29 -14.70 -8.11 -8.09
C LEU A 29 -13.64 -8.67 -9.02
N VAL A 30 -12.90 -9.70 -8.59
CA VAL A 30 -11.83 -10.31 -9.38
C VAL A 30 -12.36 -10.86 -10.70
N ARG A 31 -13.56 -11.45 -10.70
CA ARG A 31 -14.24 -11.92 -11.92
C ARG A 31 -14.54 -10.76 -12.89
N SER A 32 -14.98 -9.62 -12.37
CA SER A 32 -15.26 -8.42 -13.20
C SER A 32 -14.01 -7.88 -13.90
N LEU A 33 -12.83 -8.08 -13.29
CA LEU A 33 -11.53 -7.64 -13.82
C LEU A 33 -10.93 -8.60 -14.87
N SER A 34 -11.62 -9.66 -15.23
CA SER A 34 -11.15 -10.60 -16.28
C SER A 34 -10.85 -9.92 -17.62
N ASN A 35 -11.57 -8.84 -17.95
CA ASN A 35 -11.40 -8.07 -19.17
C ASN A 35 -10.14 -7.20 -19.22
N VAL A 36 -9.52 -6.90 -18.07
CA VAL A 36 -8.28 -6.11 -18.03
C VAL A 36 -7.03 -6.98 -18.03
N ARG A 37 -7.19 -8.29 -17.87
CA ARG A 37 -6.08 -9.24 -17.90
C ARG A 37 -5.30 -9.15 -19.21
N GLY A 38 -3.98 -8.99 -19.10
CA GLY A 38 -3.09 -8.80 -20.24
C GLY A 38 -3.11 -7.41 -20.89
N ARG A 39 -3.95 -6.50 -20.39
CA ARG A 39 -4.00 -5.09 -20.83
C ARG A 39 -3.34 -4.14 -19.84
N VAL A 40 -3.20 -4.56 -18.58
CA VAL A 40 -2.54 -3.81 -17.51
C VAL A 40 -1.37 -4.61 -16.97
N ASP A 41 -0.39 -3.93 -16.43
CA ASP A 41 0.80 -4.50 -15.81
C ASP A 41 0.62 -4.73 -14.30
N GLY A 42 -0.35 -4.04 -13.70
CA GLY A 42 -0.74 -4.20 -12.31
C GLY A 42 -2.12 -3.65 -12.02
N VAL A 43 -2.74 -4.15 -10.96
CA VAL A 43 -4.01 -3.68 -10.43
C VAL A 43 -3.79 -3.17 -9.02
N SER A 44 -3.92 -1.86 -8.84
CA SER A 44 -3.85 -1.22 -7.52
C SER A 44 -5.19 -1.35 -6.82
N LEU A 45 -5.15 -1.84 -5.60
CA LEU A 45 -6.32 -2.03 -4.77
C LEU A 45 -6.23 -1.12 -3.54
N SER A 46 -7.10 -0.11 -3.50
CA SER A 46 -7.16 0.85 -2.40
C SER A 46 -8.05 0.35 -1.26
N GLU A 47 -7.61 0.57 -0.03
CA GLU A 47 -8.46 0.40 1.14
C GLU A 47 -9.60 1.43 1.07
N VAL A 48 -10.82 0.97 1.35
CA VAL A 48 -11.98 1.83 1.49
C VAL A 48 -12.58 1.61 2.87
N GLU A 49 -12.69 2.67 3.61
CA GLU A 49 -13.44 2.71 4.84
C GLU A 49 -14.79 3.40 4.57
N LEU A 50 -15.87 2.74 4.90
CA LEU A 50 -17.22 3.29 4.83
C LEU A 50 -17.96 2.93 6.12
N GLU A 51 -18.33 3.94 6.90
CA GLU A 51 -19.09 3.78 8.15
C GLU A 51 -18.45 2.78 9.14
N GLY A 52 -17.10 2.73 9.19
CA GLY A 52 -16.34 1.81 10.07
C GLY A 52 -16.17 0.40 9.52
N PHE A 53 -16.60 0.13 8.28
CA PHE A 53 -16.33 -1.13 7.60
C PHE A 53 -15.12 -0.97 6.69
N VAL A 54 -14.16 -1.88 6.81
CA VAL A 54 -12.98 -1.96 5.94
C VAL A 54 -13.09 -3.22 5.08
N GLY A 55 -12.94 -3.06 3.77
CA GLY A 55 -12.91 -4.21 2.87
C GLY A 55 -11.65 -5.06 3.08
N ASP A 56 -11.75 -6.38 2.88
CA ASP A 56 -10.61 -7.30 2.96
C ASP A 56 -9.70 -7.14 1.74
N THR A 57 -8.87 -6.10 1.78
CA THR A 57 -7.99 -5.70 0.67
C THR A 57 -6.89 -6.73 0.43
N ILE A 58 -6.32 -7.32 1.49
CA ILE A 58 -5.23 -8.30 1.37
C ILE A 58 -5.75 -9.59 0.73
N LYS A 59 -6.90 -10.10 1.17
CA LYS A 59 -7.53 -11.27 0.54
C LYS A 59 -7.89 -11.02 -0.92
N THR A 60 -8.39 -9.83 -1.24
CA THR A 60 -8.70 -9.47 -2.62
C THR A 60 -7.44 -9.43 -3.49
N CYS A 61 -6.32 -8.88 -2.98
CA CYS A 61 -5.02 -8.92 -3.64
C CYS A 61 -4.52 -10.37 -3.86
N GLU A 62 -4.71 -11.25 -2.87
CA GLU A 62 -4.37 -12.67 -3.01
C GLU A 62 -5.14 -13.32 -4.17
N LEU A 63 -6.45 -13.08 -4.26
CA LEU A 63 -7.30 -13.59 -5.36
C LEU A 63 -6.91 -13.00 -6.72
N LEU A 64 -6.51 -11.72 -6.78
CA LEU A 64 -5.96 -11.13 -8.00
C LEU A 64 -4.70 -11.86 -8.44
N ASN A 65 -3.78 -12.13 -7.51
CA ASN A 65 -2.55 -12.86 -7.79
C ASN A 65 -2.83 -14.27 -8.31
N GLN A 66 -3.74 -15.00 -7.68
CA GLN A 66 -4.20 -16.33 -8.14
C GLN A 66 -4.82 -16.27 -9.54
N SER A 67 -5.46 -15.16 -9.89
CA SER A 67 -6.07 -14.90 -11.19
C SER A 67 -5.11 -14.34 -12.24
N GLN A 68 -3.80 -14.34 -11.99
CA GLN A 68 -2.76 -13.82 -12.89
C GLN A 68 -2.89 -12.30 -13.19
N LEU A 69 -3.47 -11.58 -12.27
CA LEU A 69 -3.44 -10.11 -12.22
C LEU A 69 -2.44 -9.71 -11.14
N GLU A 70 -1.44 -8.93 -11.50
CA GLU A 70 -0.39 -8.50 -10.56
C GLU A 70 -0.96 -7.48 -9.57
N PRO A 71 -1.13 -7.79 -8.28
CA PRO A 71 -1.72 -6.87 -7.33
C PRO A 71 -0.70 -5.82 -6.86
N ILE A 72 -1.20 -4.62 -6.61
CA ILE A 72 -0.51 -3.55 -5.89
C ILE A 72 -1.37 -3.25 -4.68
N TYR A 73 -0.90 -3.64 -3.49
CA TYR A 73 -1.60 -3.35 -2.25
C TYR A 73 -1.39 -1.89 -1.90
N GLN A 74 -2.47 -1.14 -1.91
CA GLN A 74 -2.47 0.27 -1.55
C GLN A 74 -2.93 0.41 -0.10
N THR A 75 -2.09 0.99 0.74
CA THR A 75 -2.37 1.20 2.15
C THR A 75 -2.02 2.63 2.56
N THR A 76 -2.61 3.08 3.65
CA THR A 76 -2.31 4.38 4.25
C THR A 76 -1.68 4.18 5.63
N THR A 77 -0.83 5.10 6.05
CA THR A 77 -0.31 5.14 7.42
C THR A 77 -1.26 5.84 8.39
N ARG A 78 -2.31 6.49 7.87
CA ARG A 78 -3.35 7.11 8.69
C ARG A 78 -4.11 6.03 9.45
N ASP A 79 -4.46 6.31 10.69
CA ASP A 79 -5.27 5.47 11.57
C ASP A 79 -4.66 4.09 11.88
N LYS A 80 -3.39 3.87 11.52
CA LYS A 80 -2.64 2.66 11.85
C LYS A 80 -1.50 2.97 12.82
N ASN A 81 -1.37 2.14 13.84
CA ASN A 81 -0.17 2.15 14.65
C ASN A 81 0.92 1.26 14.02
N ARG A 82 2.14 1.34 14.56
CA ARG A 82 3.29 0.60 14.03
C ARG A 82 3.07 -0.92 14.01
N LEU A 83 2.41 -1.47 15.03
CA LEU A 83 2.15 -2.90 15.11
C LEU A 83 1.09 -3.35 14.10
N GLN A 84 0.03 -2.56 13.91
CA GLN A 84 -0.98 -2.82 12.89
C GLN A 84 -0.34 -2.81 11.50
N LEU A 85 0.45 -1.77 11.18
CA LEU A 85 1.13 -1.68 9.90
C LEU A 85 2.09 -2.88 9.67
N GLN A 86 2.85 -3.27 10.69
CA GLN A 86 3.70 -4.46 10.62
C GLN A 86 2.89 -5.73 10.30
N ASN A 87 1.77 -5.93 11.01
CA ASN A 87 0.93 -7.10 10.80
C ASN A 87 0.34 -7.13 9.40
N ASP A 88 -0.19 -6.01 8.90
CA ASP A 88 -0.72 -5.88 7.54
C ASP A 88 0.36 -6.22 6.49
N LEU A 89 1.57 -5.71 6.66
CA LEU A 89 2.68 -5.97 5.73
C LEU A 89 3.14 -7.44 5.78
N VAL A 90 3.21 -8.05 6.95
CA VAL A 90 3.52 -9.48 7.10
C VAL A 90 2.43 -10.35 6.47
N GLU A 91 1.15 -9.99 6.67
CA GLU A 91 0.03 -10.69 6.07
C GLU A 91 0.04 -10.55 4.54
N ALA A 92 0.27 -9.34 4.01
CA ALA A 92 0.42 -9.10 2.58
C ALA A 92 1.55 -9.95 1.98
N HIS A 93 2.71 -10.02 2.65
CA HIS A 93 3.80 -10.89 2.22
C HIS A 93 3.41 -12.36 2.19
N ASN A 94 2.75 -12.85 3.25
CA ASN A 94 2.31 -14.25 3.32
C ASN A 94 1.27 -14.59 2.24
N ALA A 95 0.47 -13.61 1.82
CA ALA A 95 -0.46 -13.72 0.68
C ALA A 95 0.23 -13.63 -0.69
N GLY A 96 1.55 -13.48 -0.74
CA GLY A 96 2.34 -13.40 -1.97
C GLY A 96 2.22 -12.08 -2.71
N ILE A 97 1.94 -11.01 -1.99
CA ILE A 97 1.88 -9.65 -2.52
C ILE A 97 3.29 -9.05 -2.45
N ASP A 98 3.84 -8.67 -3.60
CA ASP A 98 5.20 -8.13 -3.72
C ASP A 98 5.22 -6.61 -3.95
N ASN A 99 4.07 -5.98 -4.24
CA ASN A 99 4.01 -4.56 -4.59
C ASN A 99 3.15 -3.80 -3.59
N LEU A 100 3.71 -2.75 -3.03
CA LEU A 100 3.06 -1.84 -2.10
C LEU A 100 2.99 -0.44 -2.69
N LEU A 101 1.86 0.22 -2.50
CA LEU A 101 1.70 1.65 -2.71
C LEU A 101 1.25 2.28 -1.40
N VAL A 102 2.11 3.08 -0.78
CA VAL A 102 1.83 3.65 0.54
C VAL A 102 1.57 5.14 0.41
N PHE A 103 0.50 5.59 1.03
CA PHE A 103 0.18 7.01 1.17
C PHE A 103 0.41 7.43 2.62
N THR A 104 1.28 8.41 2.80
CA THR A 104 1.39 9.17 4.04
C THR A 104 0.44 10.35 3.90
N GLU A 105 -0.78 10.22 4.39
CA GLU A 105 -1.74 11.32 4.29
C GLU A 105 -1.46 12.37 5.35
N ASP A 106 -1.34 13.61 4.88
CA ASP A 106 -1.36 14.79 5.73
C ASP A 106 -2.72 15.00 6.39
N TYR A 107 -2.67 15.69 7.54
CA TYR A 107 -3.82 16.11 8.31
C TYR A 107 -4.83 16.85 7.45
N ARG A 108 -5.80 16.17 6.88
CA ARG A 108 -7.02 16.84 6.47
C ARG A 108 -7.83 17.12 7.74
N ILE A 109 -7.76 18.35 8.20
CA ILE A 109 -8.76 18.89 9.12
C ILE A 109 -10.06 19.01 8.31
N THR A 110 -10.73 17.88 8.08
CA THR A 110 -12.05 17.85 7.46
C THR A 110 -13.05 17.48 8.54
N GLY A 111 -13.67 18.49 9.14
CA GLY A 111 -14.80 18.28 10.03
C GLY A 111 -14.63 18.81 11.44
N ASP A 112 -15.75 19.10 12.06
CA ASP A 112 -15.94 19.77 13.36
C ASP A 112 -15.53 18.94 14.59
N SER A 113 -14.85 17.79 14.46
CA SER A 113 -14.50 16.98 15.62
C SER A 113 -13.01 16.98 15.92
N LEU A 114 -12.61 17.83 16.86
CA LEU A 114 -11.31 17.81 17.53
C LEU A 114 -10.96 16.44 18.18
N GLN A 115 -11.89 15.49 18.21
CA GLN A 115 -11.69 14.16 18.79
C GLN A 115 -11.02 13.19 17.83
N GLU A 116 -11.03 13.43 16.53
CA GLU A 116 -10.33 12.61 15.53
C GLU A 116 -8.81 12.91 15.47
N MET A 117 -8.34 13.93 16.21
CA MET A 117 -6.92 14.32 16.24
C MET A 117 -6.00 13.37 17.07
N MET A 118 -6.49 12.26 17.58
CA MET A 118 -5.72 11.42 18.52
C MET A 118 -5.19 10.12 17.93
N PHE A 119 -5.26 9.87 16.62
CA PHE A 119 -4.81 8.60 16.07
C PHE A 119 -3.38 8.67 15.50
N PHE A 120 -2.60 7.70 15.94
CA PHE A 120 -1.16 7.53 15.81
C PHE A 120 -0.71 7.56 14.35
N HIS A 121 -0.13 8.66 13.93
CA HIS A 121 0.53 8.71 12.62
C HIS A 121 1.82 7.91 12.65
N VAL A 122 1.92 6.96 11.75
CA VAL A 122 3.18 6.37 11.37
C VAL A 122 3.77 7.28 10.30
N ASP A 123 4.77 8.08 10.67
CA ASP A 123 5.53 8.90 9.72
C ASP A 123 6.36 8.01 8.76
N ALA A 124 6.88 8.61 7.70
CA ALA A 124 7.68 7.89 6.70
C ALA A 124 8.90 7.19 7.31
N GLY A 125 9.53 7.77 8.33
CA GLY A 125 10.67 7.16 9.01
C GLY A 125 10.29 5.90 9.79
N LYS A 126 9.14 5.89 10.44
CA LYS A 126 8.62 4.70 11.14
C LYS A 126 8.20 3.62 10.16
N LEU A 127 7.56 3.98 9.04
CA LEU A 127 7.24 3.05 7.97
C LEU A 127 8.51 2.40 7.41
N GLN A 128 9.54 3.19 7.12
CA GLN A 128 10.82 2.67 6.65
C GLN A 128 11.43 1.71 7.65
N SER A 129 11.42 2.04 8.94
CA SER A 129 11.92 1.15 9.99
C SER A 129 11.16 -0.18 10.03
N VAL A 130 9.83 -0.18 9.90
CA VAL A 130 9.03 -1.42 9.83
C VAL A 130 9.42 -2.25 8.61
N LEU A 131 9.54 -1.63 7.43
CA LEU A 131 9.92 -2.32 6.20
C LEU A 131 11.33 -2.93 6.26
N GLU A 132 12.29 -2.23 6.89
CA GLU A 132 13.64 -2.73 7.08
C GLU A 132 13.66 -3.97 7.99
N HIS A 133 12.94 -3.96 9.12
CA HIS A 133 12.85 -5.13 10.00
C HIS A 133 12.23 -6.34 9.27
N ILE A 134 11.13 -6.13 8.55
CA ILE A 134 10.48 -7.21 7.78
C ILE A 134 11.41 -7.75 6.70
N ARG A 135 12.18 -6.89 6.03
CA ARG A 135 13.18 -7.29 5.04
C ARG A 135 14.31 -8.11 5.65
N GLU A 136 14.68 -7.84 6.90
CA GLU A 136 15.66 -8.61 7.65
C GLU A 136 15.09 -9.92 8.22
N GLY A 137 13.78 -10.09 8.18
CA GLY A 137 13.06 -11.24 8.72
C GLY A 137 12.80 -11.14 10.22
N GLN A 138 12.61 -9.92 10.70
CA GLN A 138 12.33 -9.63 12.10
C GLN A 138 11.10 -8.76 12.26
N THR A 139 10.47 -8.85 13.42
CA THR A 139 9.46 -7.88 13.87
C THR A 139 10.17 -6.64 14.43
N VAL A 140 9.42 -5.56 14.63
CA VAL A 140 9.94 -4.34 15.27
C VAL A 140 10.35 -4.59 16.72
N GLU A 141 9.81 -5.61 17.37
CA GLU A 141 10.16 -6.09 18.72
C GLU A 141 11.40 -7.00 18.71
N GLY A 142 11.90 -7.41 17.53
CA GLY A 142 13.08 -8.26 17.36
C GLY A 142 12.78 -9.76 17.25
N ASP A 143 11.50 -10.15 17.20
CA ASP A 143 11.12 -11.54 16.99
C ASP A 143 11.36 -11.97 15.54
N SER A 144 11.74 -13.23 15.34
CA SER A 144 12.00 -13.76 14.01
C SER A 144 10.70 -14.03 13.24
N LEU A 145 10.62 -13.53 12.02
CA LEU A 145 9.58 -13.86 11.06
C LEU A 145 9.89 -15.18 10.34
N LYS A 146 8.85 -15.84 9.81
CA LYS A 146 9.01 -17.10 9.06
C LYS A 146 9.78 -16.92 7.76
N SER A 147 9.70 -15.74 7.15
CA SER A 147 10.36 -15.39 5.89
C SER A 147 10.70 -13.91 5.85
N LYS A 148 11.66 -13.58 4.99
CA LYS A 148 12.03 -12.20 4.68
C LYS A 148 11.12 -11.69 3.57
N ALA A 149 10.61 -10.46 3.69
CA ALA A 149 9.82 -9.83 2.64
C ALA A 149 10.63 -8.74 1.94
N GLU A 150 10.58 -8.74 0.62
CA GLU A 150 11.15 -7.68 -0.20
C GLU A 150 10.04 -7.13 -1.09
N PHE A 151 9.51 -5.95 -0.73
CA PHE A 151 8.49 -5.29 -1.50
C PHE A 151 9.06 -4.34 -2.55
N LEU A 152 8.39 -4.25 -3.69
CA LEU A 152 8.48 -3.08 -4.56
C LEU A 152 7.61 -1.98 -3.92
N LEU A 153 8.26 -0.93 -3.45
CA LEU A 153 7.59 0.17 -2.76
C LEU A 153 7.34 1.33 -3.71
N GLY A 154 6.11 1.81 -3.75
CA GLY A 154 5.70 3.06 -4.35
C GLY A 154 5.12 3.99 -3.29
N SER A 155 5.23 5.29 -3.51
CA SER A 155 4.59 6.32 -2.69
C SER A 155 3.78 7.26 -3.55
N GLY A 156 2.62 7.69 -3.04
CA GLY A 156 1.82 8.74 -3.65
C GLY A 156 2.24 10.10 -3.11
N VAL A 157 2.34 11.08 -4.02
CA VAL A 157 2.57 12.47 -3.67
C VAL A 157 1.42 13.31 -4.19
N GLU A 158 0.79 14.08 -3.31
CA GLU A 158 -0.25 15.02 -3.71
C GLU A 158 0.38 16.31 -4.24
N SER A 159 0.36 16.51 -5.56
CA SER A 159 0.93 17.68 -6.22
C SER A 159 0.06 18.96 -6.11
N ALA A 160 -1.07 18.90 -5.44
CA ALA A 160 -2.03 20.00 -5.33
C ALA A 160 -1.56 21.16 -4.42
N TRP A 161 -0.55 20.94 -3.62
CA TRP A 161 0.07 21.95 -2.77
C TRP A 161 1.03 22.79 -3.62
N GLY A 162 0.51 23.78 -4.33
CA GLY A 162 1.33 24.69 -5.10
C GLY A 162 2.49 25.27 -4.28
N LYS A 163 3.60 25.58 -4.92
CA LYS A 163 4.82 26.35 -4.57
C LYS A 163 5.40 26.34 -3.14
N ASN A 164 4.73 25.78 -2.15
CA ASN A 164 5.15 25.73 -0.74
C ASN A 164 5.05 24.30 -0.18
N VAL A 165 5.65 23.33 -0.87
CA VAL A 165 5.85 22.00 -0.27
C VAL A 165 6.82 22.17 0.89
N PRO A 166 6.45 21.86 2.13
CA PRO A 166 7.36 21.97 3.26
C PRO A 166 8.62 21.13 3.02
N ASP A 167 9.79 21.62 3.47
CA ASP A 167 11.07 20.90 3.34
C ASP A 167 11.04 19.45 3.89
N LEU A 168 10.09 19.16 4.79
CA LEU A 168 9.89 17.84 5.35
C LEU A 168 9.33 16.84 4.31
N GLU A 169 8.33 17.25 3.52
CA GLU A 169 7.73 16.43 2.46
C GLU A 169 8.72 16.19 1.31
N MET A 170 9.55 17.19 0.98
CA MET A 170 10.62 16.99 0.01
C MET A 170 11.62 15.93 0.48
N LYS A 171 11.97 15.88 1.77
CA LYS A 171 12.83 14.84 2.34
C LYS A 171 12.16 13.47 2.33
N GLU A 172 10.86 13.40 2.59
CA GLU A 172 10.09 12.14 2.52
C GLU A 172 10.02 11.63 1.08
N MET A 173 9.86 12.52 0.09
CA MET A 173 9.96 12.18 -1.33
C MET A 173 11.36 11.64 -1.70
N GLU A 174 12.43 12.30 -1.23
CA GLU A 174 13.81 11.82 -1.45
C GLU A 174 14.02 10.43 -0.84
N LEU A 175 13.52 10.18 0.36
CA LEU A 175 13.62 8.86 1.01
C LEU A 175 12.84 7.78 0.27
N SER A 176 11.68 8.10 -0.32
CA SER A 176 10.90 7.16 -1.12
C SER A 176 11.54 6.84 -2.47
N LEU A 177 12.28 7.79 -3.06
CA LEU A 177 12.96 7.63 -4.35
C LEU A 177 14.30 6.88 -4.25
N ILE A 178 14.91 6.76 -3.07
CA ILE A 178 16.19 6.07 -2.87
C ILE A 178 16.06 4.54 -3.06
N HIS A 179 14.86 3.99 -3.09
CA HIS A 179 14.61 2.55 -3.16
C HIS A 179 14.04 2.05 -4.50
N ILE A 180 14.01 2.87 -5.55
CA ILE A 180 13.61 2.45 -6.90
C ILE A 180 14.78 1.89 -7.69
#